data_987f8b486cf4755044ea3544dc5317b5
#
_entry.id   987f8b486cf4755044ea3544dc5317b5
#
_cell.length_a   1.000
_cell.length_b   1.000
_cell.length_c   1.000
_cell.angle_alpha   90.00
_cell.angle_beta   90.00
_cell.angle_gamma   90.00
#
_symmetry.space_group_name_H-M   'P 1'
#
loop_
_entity.id
_entity.type
_entity.pdbx_description
1 polymer ?
#
loop_
_entity_poly.entity_id
_entity_poly.type
_entity_poly.pdbx_seq_one_letter_code
_entity_poly.pdbx_strand_id
1 'polypeptide(L)'
;ETNVDFSKDLFPQMLRGNARLFGHIAQGYWRDVGNLAEYRRANSDALAGRVNLTIRGEKREQERATLWGESGARVGRETRLAGTVILGRRAQIGHGAILENVVVGPDVEIGDGAELRDVVLWEDCVVGAGARINETVCASNARVGEGAMVRENTILSDRAEVGAFAVVGPNVKVWPDKVVEDRAVLTHSLIWGEAWERSLFHGARVSGIPNAELTPEVVSRLGGAFGAMLGPDAYIATSRDSDRASRMINRAMITGFMSAGANIEDLREMPIPVVRHA
;
A
#
# COMPACT_ATOMS: atom_id res chain seq x y z
N GLU A 1 33.15 0.49 4.80
CA GLU A 1 32.79 -0.20 6.05
C GLU A 1 32.33 -1.60 5.68
N THR A 2 33.04 -2.62 6.20
CA THR A 2 32.64 -4.03 6.00
C THR A 2 31.60 -4.36 7.04
N ASN A 3 30.40 -4.67 6.59
CA ASN A 3 29.33 -5.17 7.47
C ASN A 3 29.74 -6.53 8.03
N VAL A 4 29.83 -6.66 9.34
CA VAL A 4 30.18 -7.91 10.05
C VAL A 4 28.90 -8.51 10.64
N ASP A 5 28.56 -9.72 10.20
CA ASP A 5 27.42 -10.48 10.69
C ASP A 5 27.84 -11.42 11.81
N PHE A 6 27.09 -11.45 12.92
CA PHE A 6 27.39 -12.30 14.05
C PHE A 6 27.44 -13.79 13.69
N SER A 7 26.45 -14.25 12.94
CA SER A 7 26.26 -15.66 12.61
C SER A 7 27.21 -16.15 11.52
N LYS A 8 27.47 -15.28 10.51
CA LYS A 8 28.26 -15.64 9.34
C LYS A 8 29.75 -15.39 9.51
N ASP A 9 30.11 -14.34 10.25
CA ASP A 9 31.49 -13.90 10.35
C ASP A 9 32.06 -14.13 11.75
N LEU A 10 31.45 -13.56 12.80
CA LEU A 10 32.02 -13.52 14.14
C LEU A 10 32.02 -14.89 14.83
N PHE A 11 30.89 -15.57 14.92
CA PHE A 11 30.81 -16.86 15.59
C PHE A 11 31.66 -17.92 14.91
N PRO A 12 31.70 -18.07 13.57
CA PRO A 12 32.64 -18.98 12.93
C PRO A 12 34.11 -18.64 13.17
N GLN A 13 34.46 -17.36 13.24
CA GLN A 13 35.80 -16.93 13.55
C GLN A 13 36.18 -17.29 15.00
N MET A 14 35.30 -17.05 15.96
CA MET A 14 35.50 -17.41 17.36
C MET A 14 35.65 -18.91 17.54
N LEU A 15 34.84 -19.73 16.85
CA LEU A 15 34.94 -21.19 16.90
C LEU A 15 36.26 -21.69 16.31
N ARG A 16 36.71 -21.12 15.19
CA ARG A 16 38.03 -21.44 14.62
C ARG A 16 39.18 -21.05 15.55
N GLY A 17 39.02 -19.97 16.31
CA GLY A 17 39.97 -19.52 17.32
C GLY A 17 39.85 -20.26 18.66
N ASN A 18 39.06 -21.34 18.75
CA ASN A 18 38.83 -22.13 19.97
C ASN A 18 38.29 -21.29 21.16
N ALA A 19 37.60 -20.20 20.87
CA ALA A 19 36.93 -19.38 21.88
C ALA A 19 35.76 -20.14 22.52
N ARG A 20 35.57 -19.95 23.81
CA ARG A 20 34.45 -20.56 24.54
C ARG A 20 33.14 -19.79 24.21
N LEU A 21 32.22 -20.42 23.48
CA LEU A 21 30.89 -19.91 23.25
C LEU A 21 29.89 -20.65 24.13
N PHE A 22 29.04 -19.90 24.82
CA PHE A 22 27.99 -20.45 25.67
C PHE A 22 26.62 -19.98 25.16
N GLY A 23 25.69 -20.92 25.08
CA GLY A 23 24.29 -20.62 24.80
C GLY A 23 23.49 -20.46 26.09
N HIS A 24 22.59 -19.48 26.11
CA HIS A 24 21.61 -19.33 27.18
C HIS A 24 20.20 -19.48 26.58
N ILE A 25 19.38 -20.34 27.20
CA ILE A 25 17.98 -20.50 26.81
C ILE A 25 17.17 -19.42 27.51
N ALA A 26 16.78 -18.39 26.76
CA ALA A 26 15.93 -17.35 27.28
C ALA A 26 14.51 -17.89 27.50
N GLN A 27 13.90 -17.51 28.63
CA GLN A 27 12.50 -17.83 28.94
C GLN A 27 11.64 -16.60 28.69
N GLY A 28 10.37 -16.85 28.36
CA GLY A 28 9.41 -15.79 28.11
C GLY A 28 9.08 -15.62 26.62
N TYR A 29 8.34 -14.57 26.32
CA TYR A 29 7.94 -14.26 24.95
C TYR A 29 9.12 -13.72 24.15
N TRP A 30 9.37 -14.33 23.00
CA TRP A 30 10.32 -13.84 22.01
C TRP A 30 9.75 -14.02 20.61
N ARG A 31 9.89 -13.00 19.77
CA ARG A 31 9.53 -13.05 18.36
C ARG A 31 10.45 -12.16 17.54
N ASP A 32 10.99 -12.69 16.46
CA ASP A 32 11.74 -11.90 15.48
C ASP A 32 10.75 -11.16 14.57
N VAL A 33 10.73 -9.83 14.66
CA VAL A 33 9.84 -8.96 13.86
C VAL A 33 10.60 -8.51 12.61
N GLY A 34 10.98 -9.46 11.77
CA GLY A 34 11.73 -9.23 10.53
C GLY A 34 10.84 -8.87 9.32
N ASN A 35 9.53 -9.00 9.43
CA ASN A 35 8.58 -8.68 8.39
C ASN A 35 7.22 -8.27 8.96
N LEU A 36 6.34 -7.78 8.10
CA LEU A 36 5.05 -7.22 8.49
C LEU A 36 4.05 -8.27 9.01
N ALA A 37 4.14 -9.50 8.54
CA ALA A 37 3.32 -10.58 9.08
C ALA A 37 3.71 -10.87 10.53
N GLU A 38 5.01 -10.90 10.83
CA GLU A 38 5.50 -11.05 12.21
C GLU A 38 5.16 -9.83 13.09
N TYR A 39 5.20 -8.62 12.53
CA TYR A 39 4.75 -7.41 13.23
C TYR A 39 3.26 -7.52 13.64
N ARG A 40 2.38 -7.93 12.73
CA ARG A 40 0.96 -8.14 13.04
C ARG A 40 0.78 -9.24 14.10
N ARG A 41 1.49 -10.36 13.95
CA ARG A 41 1.44 -11.44 14.95
C ARG A 41 1.90 -10.96 16.32
N ALA A 42 2.97 -10.16 16.40
CA ALA A 42 3.43 -9.59 17.67
C ALA A 42 2.36 -8.70 18.32
N ASN A 43 1.67 -7.87 17.52
CA ASN A 43 0.54 -7.07 18.02
C ASN A 43 -0.61 -7.97 18.50
N SER A 44 -1.00 -8.97 17.72
CA SER A 44 -2.04 -9.93 18.12
C SER A 44 -1.67 -10.68 19.41
N ASP A 45 -0.40 -11.08 19.55
CA ASP A 45 0.10 -11.73 20.76
C ASP A 45 0.05 -10.79 21.98
N ALA A 46 0.35 -9.50 21.77
CA ALA A 46 0.23 -8.48 22.80
C ALA A 46 -1.23 -8.26 23.23
N LEU A 47 -2.14 -8.12 22.26
CA LEU A 47 -3.58 -7.96 22.52
C LEU A 47 -4.17 -9.19 23.23
N ALA A 48 -3.68 -10.38 22.92
CA ALA A 48 -4.08 -11.63 23.57
C ALA A 48 -3.45 -11.82 24.98
N GLY A 49 -2.65 -10.85 25.46
CA GLY A 49 -1.99 -10.93 26.76
C GLY A 49 -0.82 -11.91 26.85
N ARG A 50 -0.34 -12.41 25.71
CA ARG A 50 0.82 -13.33 25.68
C ARG A 50 2.16 -12.62 25.89
N VAL A 51 2.18 -11.31 25.77
CA VAL A 51 3.36 -10.46 25.98
C VAL A 51 3.17 -9.66 27.25
N ASN A 52 4.15 -9.72 28.14
CA ASN A 52 4.12 -8.91 29.37
C ASN A 52 4.46 -7.46 29.05
N LEU A 53 3.44 -6.67 28.71
CA LEU A 53 3.53 -5.25 28.38
C LEU A 53 2.74 -4.41 29.37
N THR A 54 3.28 -3.24 29.69
CA THR A 54 2.47 -2.19 30.31
C THR A 54 1.76 -1.38 29.22
N ILE A 55 0.46 -1.65 29.05
CA ILE A 55 -0.37 -0.88 28.12
C ILE A 55 -0.70 0.46 28.79
N ARG A 56 -0.50 1.56 28.04
CA ARG A 56 -0.81 2.91 28.52
C ARG A 56 -2.30 3.18 28.49
N GLY A 57 -2.76 4.05 29.37
CA GLY A 57 -4.15 4.48 29.43
C GLY A 57 -4.96 3.81 30.53
N GLU A 58 -6.22 4.18 30.63
CA GLU A 58 -7.17 3.65 31.57
C GLU A 58 -7.81 2.36 31.01
N LYS A 59 -7.73 1.28 31.79
CA LYS A 59 -8.37 0.01 31.44
C LYS A 59 -9.85 0.01 31.84
N ARG A 60 -10.70 -0.37 30.90
CA ARG A 60 -12.14 -0.57 31.12
C ARG A 60 -12.54 -1.93 30.58
N GLU A 61 -13.07 -2.79 31.45
CA GLU A 61 -13.64 -4.07 31.05
C GLU A 61 -15.11 -3.88 30.63
N GLN A 62 -15.47 -4.47 29.51
CA GLN A 62 -16.82 -4.53 28.99
C GLN A 62 -17.21 -5.99 28.76
N GLU A 63 -18.49 -6.29 28.56
CA GLU A 63 -19.00 -7.67 28.43
C GLU A 63 -18.26 -8.49 27.36
N ARG A 64 -17.82 -7.85 26.26
CA ARG A 64 -17.16 -8.50 25.12
C ARG A 64 -15.79 -7.93 24.76
N ALA A 65 -15.32 -6.94 25.51
CA ALA A 65 -14.09 -6.23 25.17
C ALA A 65 -13.33 -5.74 26.39
N THR A 66 -12.01 -5.71 26.26
CA THR A 66 -11.12 -4.93 27.11
C THR A 66 -10.71 -3.67 26.35
N LEU A 67 -11.12 -2.52 26.84
CA LEU A 67 -10.77 -1.22 26.29
C LEU A 67 -9.65 -0.57 27.11
N TRP A 68 -8.60 -0.13 26.43
CA TRP A 68 -7.58 0.75 26.99
C TRP A 68 -7.68 2.11 26.29
N GLY A 69 -7.81 3.18 27.04
CA GLY A 69 -7.94 4.53 26.49
C GLY A 69 -6.96 5.51 27.10
N GLU A 70 -6.17 6.17 26.27
CA GLU A 70 -5.33 7.29 26.70
C GLU A 70 -6.13 8.60 26.80
N SER A 71 -5.48 9.65 27.32
CA SER A 71 -6.11 10.95 27.54
C SER A 71 -6.69 11.56 26.25
N GLY A 72 -7.93 12.05 26.34
CA GLY A 72 -8.63 12.68 25.22
C GLY A 72 -9.21 11.72 24.19
N ALA A 73 -9.03 10.40 24.35
CA ALA A 73 -9.69 9.42 23.51
C ALA A 73 -11.22 9.50 23.68
N ARG A 74 -11.95 9.46 22.58
CA ARG A 74 -13.43 9.54 22.56
C ARG A 74 -14.02 8.40 21.75
N VAL A 75 -15.10 7.83 22.25
CA VAL A 75 -15.85 6.76 21.59
C VAL A 75 -17.26 7.23 21.34
N GLY A 76 -17.71 7.18 20.11
CA GLY A 76 -19.06 7.56 19.70
C GLY A 76 -20.13 6.66 20.28
N ARG A 77 -21.39 7.08 20.19
CA ARG A 77 -22.52 6.28 20.64
C ARG A 77 -22.69 5.04 19.75
N GLU A 78 -23.27 3.99 20.31
CA GLU A 78 -23.59 2.74 19.60
C GLU A 78 -22.37 2.02 19.01
N THR A 79 -21.15 2.44 19.36
CA THR A 79 -19.92 1.76 18.97
C THR A 79 -19.88 0.37 19.60
N ARG A 80 -19.54 -0.64 18.83
CA ARG A 80 -19.38 -2.02 19.27
C ARG A 80 -17.91 -2.38 19.37
N LEU A 81 -17.50 -2.81 20.55
CA LEU A 81 -16.13 -3.23 20.81
C LEU A 81 -16.10 -4.74 21.09
N ALA A 82 -15.11 -5.44 20.57
CA ALA A 82 -14.86 -6.85 20.83
C ALA A 82 -13.35 -7.14 20.96
N GLY A 83 -13.01 -8.13 21.78
CA GLY A 83 -11.62 -8.49 22.07
C GLY A 83 -10.88 -7.37 22.81
N THR A 84 -9.65 -7.08 22.42
CA THR A 84 -8.85 -6.00 23.03
C THR A 84 -8.77 -4.80 22.08
N VAL A 85 -9.18 -3.64 22.57
CA VAL A 85 -9.11 -2.37 21.85
C VAL A 85 -8.25 -1.39 22.63
N ILE A 86 -7.24 -0.84 21.96
CA ILE A 86 -6.32 0.16 22.52
C ILE A 86 -6.53 1.46 21.76
N LEU A 87 -6.83 2.54 22.46
CA LEU A 87 -7.00 3.88 21.90
C LEU A 87 -5.90 4.81 22.40
N GLY A 88 -5.09 5.29 21.50
CA GLY A 88 -4.08 6.29 21.77
C GLY A 88 -4.65 7.66 22.09
N ARG A 89 -3.79 8.55 22.50
CA ARG A 89 -4.14 9.91 22.91
C ARG A 89 -4.94 10.63 21.82
N ARG A 90 -6.06 11.25 22.21
CA ARG A 90 -6.98 12.01 21.34
C ARG A 90 -7.58 11.24 20.16
N ALA A 91 -7.48 9.90 20.16
CA ALA A 91 -8.17 9.09 19.17
C ALA A 91 -9.68 9.34 19.20
N GLN A 92 -10.31 9.45 18.04
CA GLN A 92 -11.75 9.72 17.91
C GLN A 92 -12.42 8.61 17.12
N ILE A 93 -13.39 7.96 17.74
CA ILE A 93 -14.17 6.87 17.14
C ILE A 93 -15.58 7.37 16.91
N GLY A 94 -16.03 7.28 15.65
CA GLY A 94 -17.35 7.71 15.22
C GLY A 94 -18.50 6.87 15.78
N HIS A 95 -19.72 7.31 15.53
CA HIS A 95 -20.92 6.63 15.96
C HIS A 95 -21.13 5.30 15.22
N GLY A 96 -21.60 4.28 15.91
CA GLY A 96 -21.93 2.98 15.31
C GLY A 96 -20.75 2.20 14.75
N ALA A 97 -19.51 2.64 14.96
CA ALA A 97 -18.31 1.92 14.51
C ALA A 97 -18.19 0.55 15.19
N ILE A 98 -17.54 -0.38 14.53
CA ILE A 98 -17.29 -1.75 15.02
C ILE A 98 -15.78 -1.98 15.05
N LEU A 99 -15.24 -2.24 16.24
CA LEU A 99 -13.81 -2.44 16.45
C LEU A 99 -13.59 -3.79 17.16
N GLU A 100 -12.81 -4.66 16.52
CA GLU A 100 -12.46 -5.97 17.06
C GLU A 100 -10.94 -6.19 16.98
N ASN A 101 -10.27 -6.34 18.13
CA ASN A 101 -8.81 -6.49 18.22
C ASN A 101 -8.05 -5.36 17.48
N VAL A 102 -8.29 -4.12 17.88
CA VAL A 102 -7.74 -2.94 17.17
C VAL A 102 -6.80 -2.16 18.05
N VAL A 103 -5.65 -1.81 17.49
CA VAL A 103 -4.73 -0.84 18.07
C VAL A 103 -4.85 0.47 17.29
N VAL A 104 -5.23 1.52 17.98
CA VAL A 104 -5.41 2.86 17.42
C VAL A 104 -4.36 3.78 18.00
N GLY A 105 -3.53 4.36 17.15
CA GLY A 105 -2.50 5.32 17.52
C GLY A 105 -3.04 6.68 17.97
N PRO A 106 -2.16 7.59 18.38
CA PRO A 106 -2.55 8.96 18.73
C PRO A 106 -3.17 9.69 17.53
N ASP A 107 -4.10 10.60 17.83
CA ASP A 107 -4.70 11.54 16.86
C ASP A 107 -5.38 10.86 15.66
N VAL A 108 -5.74 9.59 15.77
CA VAL A 108 -6.46 8.85 14.72
C VAL A 108 -7.93 9.20 14.75
N GLU A 109 -8.51 9.36 13.57
CA GLU A 109 -9.94 9.58 13.38
C GLU A 109 -10.59 8.39 12.65
N ILE A 110 -11.62 7.79 13.24
CA ILE A 110 -12.41 6.71 12.65
C ILE A 110 -13.84 7.21 12.48
N GLY A 111 -14.33 7.22 11.24
CA GLY A 111 -15.65 7.73 10.87
C GLY A 111 -16.80 6.84 11.32
N ASP A 112 -18.01 7.37 11.20
CA ASP A 112 -19.24 6.71 11.60
C ASP A 112 -19.46 5.39 10.84
N GLY A 113 -19.88 4.34 11.54
CA GLY A 113 -20.18 3.05 10.95
C GLY A 113 -18.99 2.30 10.36
N ALA A 114 -17.75 2.74 10.56
CA ALA A 114 -16.59 2.03 10.09
C ALA A 114 -16.41 0.68 10.81
N GLU A 115 -15.97 -0.34 10.10
CA GLU A 115 -15.74 -1.69 10.61
C GLU A 115 -14.26 -2.05 10.52
N LEU A 116 -13.60 -2.27 11.67
CA LEU A 116 -12.19 -2.62 11.74
C LEU A 116 -12.02 -3.92 12.53
N ARG A 117 -11.29 -4.90 11.96
CA ARG A 117 -10.98 -6.17 12.61
C ARG A 117 -9.51 -6.52 12.43
N ASP A 118 -8.83 -6.83 13.55
CA ASP A 118 -7.40 -7.17 13.57
C ASP A 118 -6.53 -6.10 12.90
N VAL A 119 -6.76 -4.83 13.22
CA VAL A 119 -6.16 -3.66 12.57
C VAL A 119 -5.23 -2.91 13.52
N VAL A 120 -4.11 -2.47 12.99
CA VAL A 120 -3.19 -1.54 13.65
C VAL A 120 -3.15 -0.24 12.85
N LEU A 121 -3.56 0.86 13.48
CA LEU A 121 -3.46 2.21 12.93
C LEU A 121 -2.38 2.96 13.71
N TRP A 122 -1.40 3.50 13.00
CA TRP A 122 -0.40 4.38 13.60
C TRP A 122 -0.98 5.78 13.77
N GLU A 123 -0.15 6.75 14.17
CA GLU A 123 -0.60 8.11 14.43
C GLU A 123 -1.17 8.83 13.19
N ASP A 124 -2.07 9.77 13.44
CA ASP A 124 -2.66 10.67 12.45
C ASP A 124 -3.38 9.97 11.27
N CYS A 125 -3.76 8.71 11.43
CA CYS A 125 -4.55 8.01 10.42
C CYS A 125 -5.99 8.50 10.39
N VAL A 126 -6.60 8.51 9.20
CA VAL A 126 -8.01 8.85 9.01
C VAL A 126 -8.72 7.70 8.30
N VAL A 127 -9.79 7.21 8.91
CA VAL A 127 -10.67 6.18 8.34
C VAL A 127 -12.05 6.79 8.11
N GLY A 128 -12.51 6.82 6.89
CA GLY A 128 -13.80 7.38 6.48
C GLY A 128 -14.99 6.59 6.98
N ALA A 129 -16.16 7.22 6.95
CA ALA A 129 -17.42 6.60 7.36
C ALA A 129 -17.73 5.33 6.55
N GLY A 130 -18.23 4.29 7.20
CA GLY A 130 -18.58 3.02 6.57
C GLY A 130 -17.43 2.25 5.93
N ALA A 131 -16.17 2.68 6.08
CA ALA A 131 -15.02 1.94 5.59
C ALA A 131 -14.87 0.59 6.32
N ARG A 132 -14.39 -0.42 5.60
CA ARG A 132 -14.18 -1.78 6.14
C ARG A 132 -12.73 -2.18 5.99
N ILE A 133 -12.07 -2.46 7.11
CA ILE A 133 -10.65 -2.77 7.14
C ILE A 133 -10.45 -4.07 7.93
N ASN A 134 -9.83 -5.05 7.28
CA ASN A 134 -9.54 -6.34 7.90
C ASN A 134 -8.04 -6.62 7.90
N GLU A 135 -7.51 -7.12 9.00
CA GLU A 135 -6.15 -7.65 9.15
C GLU A 135 -5.08 -6.77 8.48
N THR A 136 -5.12 -5.47 8.75
CA THR A 136 -4.34 -4.46 8.03
C THR A 136 -3.48 -3.65 8.99
N VAL A 137 -2.33 -3.21 8.52
CA VAL A 137 -1.53 -2.17 9.18
C VAL A 137 -1.59 -0.91 8.34
N CYS A 138 -2.01 0.19 8.96
CA CYS A 138 -1.92 1.52 8.39
C CYS A 138 -0.83 2.28 9.13
N ALA A 139 0.21 2.69 8.41
CA ALA A 139 1.29 3.50 8.95
C ALA A 139 0.86 4.97 9.09
N SER A 140 1.75 5.83 9.58
CA SER A 140 1.43 7.21 9.96
C SER A 140 0.81 8.02 8.82
N ASN A 141 -0.21 8.80 9.15
CA ASN A 141 -0.92 9.67 8.19
C ASN A 141 -1.62 8.94 7.03
N ALA A 142 -1.81 7.62 7.10
CA ALA A 142 -2.55 6.90 6.08
C ALA A 142 -4.04 7.28 6.10
N ARG A 143 -4.65 7.36 4.92
CA ARG A 143 -6.05 7.76 4.75
C ARG A 143 -6.84 6.66 4.04
N VAL A 144 -7.98 6.31 4.59
CA VAL A 144 -8.93 5.39 3.97
C VAL A 144 -10.25 6.12 3.80
N GLY A 145 -10.69 6.28 2.57
CA GLY A 145 -11.90 7.03 2.21
C GLY A 145 -13.20 6.38 2.65
N GLU A 146 -14.29 7.12 2.53
CA GLU A 146 -15.64 6.67 2.85
C GLU A 146 -16.00 5.40 2.09
N GLY A 147 -16.58 4.41 2.77
CA GLY A 147 -17.04 3.16 2.17
C GLY A 147 -15.95 2.30 1.52
N ALA A 148 -14.68 2.67 1.64
CA ALA A 148 -13.59 1.90 1.08
C ALA A 148 -13.43 0.54 1.79
N MET A 149 -12.96 -0.44 1.06
CA MET A 149 -12.76 -1.80 1.56
C MET A 149 -11.29 -2.19 1.44
N VAL A 150 -10.64 -2.43 2.58
CA VAL A 150 -9.25 -2.91 2.64
C VAL A 150 -9.25 -4.33 3.19
N ARG A 151 -8.77 -5.27 2.39
CA ARG A 151 -8.80 -6.68 2.71
C ARG A 151 -7.56 -7.12 3.48
N GLU A 152 -7.60 -8.37 3.90
CA GLU A 152 -6.63 -9.03 4.78
C GLU A 152 -5.18 -8.97 4.28
N ASN A 153 -4.23 -8.95 5.21
CA ASN A 153 -2.79 -8.90 4.97
C ASN A 153 -2.33 -7.68 4.16
N THR A 154 -3.12 -6.62 4.17
CA THR A 154 -2.79 -5.38 3.47
C THR A 154 -1.95 -4.44 4.34
N ILE A 155 -1.14 -3.62 3.70
CA ILE A 155 -0.35 -2.59 4.33
C ILE A 155 -0.54 -1.30 3.59
N LEU A 156 -0.96 -0.29 4.31
CA LEU A 156 -0.95 1.10 3.87
C LEU A 156 0.24 1.79 4.53
N SER A 157 1.24 2.15 3.75
CA SER A 157 2.44 2.81 4.27
C SER A 157 2.19 4.29 4.59
N ASP A 158 3.22 5.00 5.04
CA ASP A 158 3.10 6.40 5.43
C ASP A 158 2.48 7.26 4.33
N ARG A 159 1.47 8.05 4.68
CA ARG A 159 0.74 8.95 3.78
C ARG A 159 0.11 8.26 2.56
N ALA A 160 -0.07 6.93 2.63
CA ALA A 160 -0.82 6.24 1.60
C ALA A 160 -2.30 6.61 1.68
N GLU A 161 -2.93 6.81 0.54
CA GLU A 161 -4.34 7.17 0.45
C GLU A 161 -5.14 6.11 -0.31
N VAL A 162 -6.26 5.71 0.24
CA VAL A 162 -7.26 4.86 -0.41
C VAL A 162 -8.52 5.69 -0.58
N GLY A 163 -8.90 5.97 -1.81
CA GLY A 163 -10.04 6.80 -2.17
C GLY A 163 -11.39 6.22 -1.73
N ALA A 164 -12.43 7.03 -1.80
CA ALA A 164 -13.77 6.62 -1.41
C ALA A 164 -14.29 5.46 -2.26
N PHE A 165 -14.92 4.48 -1.60
CA PHE A 165 -15.47 3.26 -2.23
C PHE A 165 -14.46 2.42 -3.02
N ALA A 166 -13.16 2.67 -2.85
CA ALA A 166 -12.12 1.85 -3.44
C ALA A 166 -12.03 0.49 -2.75
N VAL A 167 -11.56 -0.52 -3.48
CA VAL A 167 -11.36 -1.87 -2.97
C VAL A 167 -9.89 -2.24 -3.10
N VAL A 168 -9.22 -2.44 -1.98
CA VAL A 168 -7.86 -2.97 -1.92
C VAL A 168 -7.92 -4.45 -1.61
N GLY A 169 -7.39 -5.26 -2.51
CA GLY A 169 -7.39 -6.72 -2.42
C GLY A 169 -6.47 -7.24 -1.31
N PRO A 170 -6.51 -8.57 -1.05
CA PRO A 170 -5.68 -9.18 -0.02
C PRO A 170 -4.19 -9.20 -0.42
N ASN A 171 -3.31 -9.19 0.60
CA ASN A 171 -1.85 -9.24 0.43
C ASN A 171 -1.25 -8.06 -0.36
N VAL A 172 -1.97 -6.96 -0.47
CA VAL A 172 -1.54 -5.77 -1.18
C VAL A 172 -0.71 -4.86 -0.27
N LYS A 173 0.34 -4.27 -0.81
CA LYS A 173 1.14 -3.23 -0.16
C LYS A 173 1.00 -1.94 -0.94
N VAL A 174 0.51 -0.90 -0.28
CA VAL A 174 0.49 0.47 -0.82
C VAL A 174 1.65 1.22 -0.20
N TRP A 175 2.64 1.56 -1.00
CA TRP A 175 3.87 2.20 -0.54
C TRP A 175 3.64 3.66 -0.16
N PRO A 176 4.61 4.30 0.54
CA PRO A 176 4.46 5.68 0.98
C PRO A 176 4.08 6.63 -0.15
N ASP A 177 3.24 7.61 0.19
CA ASP A 177 2.79 8.67 -0.72
C ASP A 177 2.02 8.17 -1.97
N LYS A 178 1.51 6.93 -1.95
CA LYS A 178 0.72 6.38 -3.06
C LYS A 178 -0.78 6.58 -2.82
N VAL A 179 -1.48 6.85 -3.91
CA VAL A 179 -2.93 7.07 -3.91
C VAL A 179 -3.61 5.98 -4.73
N VAL A 180 -4.58 5.33 -4.12
CA VAL A 180 -5.58 4.49 -4.80
C VAL A 180 -6.80 5.37 -5.02
N GLU A 181 -7.18 5.60 -6.27
CA GLU A 181 -8.27 6.51 -6.62
C GLU A 181 -9.64 6.05 -6.10
N ASP A 182 -10.59 6.98 -6.08
CA ASP A 182 -11.99 6.67 -5.74
C ASP A 182 -12.55 5.56 -6.62
N ARG A 183 -13.24 4.59 -6.00
CA ARG A 183 -13.87 3.43 -6.67
C ARG A 183 -12.89 2.52 -7.42
N ALA A 184 -11.59 2.71 -7.29
CA ALA A 184 -10.60 1.84 -7.91
C ALA A 184 -10.58 0.46 -7.24
N VAL A 185 -10.19 -0.56 -8.02
CA VAL A 185 -9.95 -1.91 -7.51
C VAL A 185 -8.46 -2.22 -7.67
N LEU A 186 -7.77 -2.29 -6.55
CA LEU A 186 -6.34 -2.59 -6.51
C LEU A 186 -6.13 -4.06 -6.10
N THR A 187 -5.63 -4.87 -7.02
CA THR A 187 -5.38 -6.31 -6.80
C THR A 187 -3.90 -6.66 -6.66
N HIS A 188 -3.01 -5.72 -6.90
CA HIS A 188 -1.55 -5.87 -6.83
C HIS A 188 -0.94 -4.76 -6.00
N SER A 189 0.24 -5.01 -5.43
CA SER A 189 0.92 -4.00 -4.63
C SER A 189 1.32 -2.78 -5.46
N LEU A 190 1.03 -1.60 -4.92
CA LEU A 190 1.40 -0.31 -5.51
C LEU A 190 2.73 0.13 -4.91
N ILE A 191 3.84 -0.27 -5.55
CA ILE A 191 5.20 -0.10 -5.03
C ILE A 191 5.94 1.01 -5.78
N TRP A 192 5.86 1.00 -7.10
CA TRP A 192 6.57 1.91 -7.99
C TRP A 192 5.56 2.79 -8.76
N GLY A 193 6.04 3.90 -9.24
CA GLY A 193 5.26 4.87 -9.98
C GLY A 193 4.75 6.00 -9.08
N GLU A 194 4.66 7.18 -9.64
CA GLU A 194 3.87 8.25 -9.04
C GLU A 194 2.41 7.81 -9.03
N ALA A 195 1.62 8.30 -8.06
CA ALA A 195 0.19 8.16 -8.15
C ALA A 195 -0.23 8.51 -9.57
N TRP A 196 -1.07 7.65 -10.21
CA TRP A 196 -1.66 8.03 -11.48
C TRP A 196 -2.26 9.41 -11.26
N GLU A 197 -1.55 10.45 -11.72
CA GLU A 197 -2.16 11.77 -11.75
C GLU A 197 -3.46 11.60 -12.51
N ARG A 198 -4.50 12.28 -12.09
CA ARG A 198 -5.88 12.16 -12.62
C ARG A 198 -5.99 12.26 -14.15
N SER A 199 -4.88 12.39 -14.84
CA SER A 199 -4.77 12.45 -16.28
C SER A 199 -3.65 11.53 -16.75
N LEU A 200 -3.99 10.53 -17.58
CA LEU A 200 -3.02 9.72 -18.31
C LEU A 200 -2.10 10.60 -19.18
N PHE A 201 -2.55 11.79 -19.50
CA PHE A 201 -1.86 12.75 -20.35
C PHE A 201 -1.43 13.99 -19.58
N HIS A 202 -0.13 14.27 -19.57
CA HIS A 202 0.43 15.56 -19.17
C HIS A 202 0.63 16.43 -20.43
N GLY A 203 -0.39 17.21 -20.78
CA GLY A 203 -0.45 17.85 -22.07
C GLY A 203 -0.52 16.82 -23.21
N ALA A 204 0.48 16.79 -24.08
CA ALA A 204 0.57 15.81 -25.16
C ALA A 204 1.53 14.63 -24.84
N ARG A 205 1.75 14.32 -23.58
CA ARG A 205 2.70 13.29 -23.16
C ARG A 205 2.06 12.29 -22.21
N VAL A 206 2.43 11.02 -22.36
CA VAL A 206 2.26 9.96 -21.37
C VAL A 206 3.64 9.61 -20.85
N SER A 207 3.83 9.66 -19.54
CA SER A 207 5.11 9.36 -18.89
C SER A 207 4.94 8.19 -17.94
N GLY A 208 5.96 7.37 -17.79
CA GLY A 208 5.95 6.25 -16.86
C GLY A 208 7.20 5.39 -16.98
N ILE A 209 7.41 4.52 -16.00
CA ILE A 209 8.56 3.60 -15.95
C ILE A 209 8.29 2.41 -16.89
N PRO A 210 9.18 2.16 -17.90
CA PRO A 210 9.02 1.02 -18.78
C PRO A 210 8.96 -0.31 -18.03
N ASN A 211 8.08 -1.22 -18.48
CA ASN A 211 7.77 -2.52 -17.87
C ASN A 211 7.18 -2.51 -16.44
N ALA A 212 7.03 -1.35 -15.83
CA ALA A 212 6.35 -1.20 -14.55
C ALA A 212 5.00 -0.47 -14.72
N GLU A 213 5.02 0.67 -15.38
CA GLU A 213 3.85 1.52 -15.64
C GLU A 213 3.47 1.50 -17.12
N LEU A 214 4.45 1.67 -17.99
CA LEU A 214 4.30 1.54 -19.45
C LEU A 214 4.65 0.11 -19.88
N THR A 215 3.77 -0.84 -19.54
CA THR A 215 3.91 -2.22 -20.02
C THR A 215 3.46 -2.34 -21.49
N PRO A 216 3.89 -3.37 -22.22
CA PRO A 216 3.45 -3.59 -23.60
C PRO A 216 1.92 -3.62 -23.74
N GLU A 217 1.21 -4.20 -22.75
CA GLU A 217 -0.25 -4.28 -22.75
C GLU A 217 -0.91 -2.91 -22.61
N VAL A 218 -0.44 -2.08 -21.67
CA VAL A 218 -0.94 -0.72 -21.46
C VAL A 218 -0.70 0.13 -22.70
N VAL A 219 0.52 0.07 -23.24
CA VAL A 219 0.90 0.83 -24.43
C VAL A 219 0.12 0.39 -25.67
N SER A 220 -0.13 -0.91 -25.85
CA SER A 220 -0.92 -1.43 -26.95
C SER A 220 -2.38 -1.00 -26.86
N ARG A 221 -2.98 -1.03 -25.66
CA ARG A 221 -4.34 -0.52 -25.42
C ARG A 221 -4.43 0.98 -25.70
N LEU A 222 -3.44 1.76 -25.31
CA LEU A 222 -3.36 3.18 -25.58
C LEU A 222 -3.30 3.45 -27.10
N GLY A 223 -2.45 2.70 -27.81
CA GLY A 223 -2.38 2.74 -29.27
C GLY A 223 -3.71 2.39 -29.94
N GLY A 224 -4.38 1.33 -29.48
CA GLY A 224 -5.68 0.93 -29.99
C GLY A 224 -6.76 2.00 -29.76
N ALA A 225 -6.81 2.57 -28.56
CA ALA A 225 -7.76 3.65 -28.24
C ALA A 225 -7.51 4.91 -29.09
N PHE A 226 -6.25 5.31 -29.26
CA PHE A 226 -5.87 6.47 -30.05
C PHE A 226 -6.11 6.23 -31.54
N GLY A 227 -5.78 5.02 -32.05
CA GLY A 227 -6.09 4.64 -33.43
C GLY A 227 -7.61 4.65 -33.72
N ALA A 228 -8.42 4.13 -32.80
CA ALA A 228 -9.88 4.17 -32.92
C ALA A 228 -10.44 5.60 -32.90
N MET A 229 -9.82 6.51 -32.14
CA MET A 229 -10.20 7.92 -32.14
C MET A 229 -9.89 8.63 -33.46
N LEU A 230 -8.79 8.28 -34.13
CA LEU A 230 -8.41 8.83 -35.42
C LEU A 230 -9.25 8.28 -36.57
N GLY A 231 -9.80 7.10 -36.40
CA GLY A 231 -10.62 6.39 -37.38
C GLY A 231 -9.84 5.41 -38.25
N PRO A 232 -10.56 4.54 -38.97
CA PRO A 232 -9.95 3.57 -39.88
C PRO A 232 -9.23 4.31 -41.02
N ASP A 233 -8.16 3.71 -41.52
CA ASP A 233 -7.27 4.24 -42.55
C ASP A 233 -6.47 5.50 -42.17
N ALA A 234 -6.47 5.92 -40.90
CA ALA A 234 -5.61 6.99 -40.44
C ALA A 234 -4.14 6.66 -40.74
N TYR A 235 -3.38 7.67 -41.17
CA TYR A 235 -1.94 7.53 -41.44
C TYR A 235 -1.16 8.07 -40.26
N ILE A 236 -0.33 7.23 -39.60
CA ILE A 236 0.39 7.58 -38.39
C ILE A 236 1.88 7.31 -38.58
N ALA A 237 2.70 8.36 -38.49
CA ALA A 237 4.14 8.22 -38.44
C ALA A 237 4.59 8.02 -36.97
N THR A 238 5.43 7.02 -36.72
CA THR A 238 6.01 6.77 -35.41
C THR A 238 7.54 6.86 -35.46
N SER A 239 8.14 7.28 -34.36
CA SER A 239 9.58 7.26 -34.19
C SER A 239 9.97 6.93 -32.76
N ARG A 240 11.22 6.58 -32.55
CA ARG A 240 11.79 6.29 -31.25
C ARG A 240 13.24 6.77 -31.16
N ASP A 241 13.76 6.82 -29.94
CA ASP A 241 15.19 6.95 -29.70
C ASP A 241 15.91 5.59 -29.79
N SER A 242 17.21 5.56 -29.51
CA SER A 242 18.04 4.35 -29.59
C SER A 242 17.88 3.40 -28.40
N ASP A 243 17.14 3.80 -27.33
CA ASP A 243 16.98 3.00 -26.12
C ASP A 243 16.13 1.74 -26.35
N ARG A 244 16.46 0.67 -25.60
CA ARG A 244 15.75 -0.63 -25.71
C ARG A 244 14.31 -0.54 -25.26
N ALA A 245 14.04 0.23 -24.19
CA ALA A 245 12.69 0.43 -23.68
C ALA A 245 11.83 1.20 -24.67
N SER A 246 12.38 2.24 -25.30
CA SER A 246 11.72 3.00 -26.36
C SER A 246 11.37 2.12 -27.57
N ARG A 247 12.23 1.17 -27.93
CA ARG A 247 11.94 0.19 -28.99
C ARG A 247 10.76 -0.72 -28.63
N MET A 248 10.69 -1.18 -27.40
CA MET A 248 9.58 -2.02 -26.91
C MET A 248 8.26 -1.23 -26.92
N ILE A 249 8.27 -0.02 -26.36
CA ILE A 249 7.11 0.87 -26.29
C ILE A 249 6.60 1.19 -27.69
N ASN A 250 7.49 1.59 -28.63
CA ASN A 250 7.10 1.90 -30.01
C ASN A 250 6.43 0.71 -30.70
N ARG A 251 6.98 -0.49 -30.56
CA ARG A 251 6.38 -1.70 -31.15
C ARG A 251 5.00 -2.03 -30.56
N ALA A 252 4.85 -1.90 -29.26
CA ALA A 252 3.55 -2.12 -28.60
C ALA A 252 2.52 -1.08 -29.07
N MET A 253 2.91 0.19 -29.20
CA MET A 253 2.05 1.26 -29.69
C MET A 253 1.61 1.01 -31.13
N ILE A 254 2.56 0.65 -32.02
CA ILE A 254 2.27 0.29 -33.42
C ILE A 254 1.26 -0.85 -33.48
N THR A 255 1.44 -1.91 -32.68
CA THR A 255 0.50 -3.04 -32.63
C THR A 255 -0.91 -2.57 -32.26
N GLY A 256 -1.02 -1.65 -31.30
CA GLY A 256 -2.29 -1.05 -30.92
C GLY A 256 -2.94 -0.26 -32.06
N PHE A 257 -2.20 0.61 -32.72
CA PHE A 257 -2.68 1.37 -33.88
C PHE A 257 -3.18 0.47 -35.02
N MET A 258 -2.39 -0.55 -35.35
CA MET A 258 -2.76 -1.52 -36.39
C MET A 258 -4.02 -2.29 -36.04
N SER A 259 -4.24 -2.63 -34.77
CA SER A 259 -5.45 -3.30 -34.32
C SER A 259 -6.72 -2.45 -34.50
N ALA A 260 -6.57 -1.14 -34.57
CA ALA A 260 -7.63 -0.17 -34.86
C ALA A 260 -7.78 0.17 -36.36
N GLY A 261 -6.99 -0.46 -37.24
CA GLY A 261 -7.07 -0.26 -38.69
C GLY A 261 -6.25 0.92 -39.22
N ALA A 262 -5.33 1.48 -38.42
CA ALA A 262 -4.48 2.58 -38.88
C ALA A 262 -3.30 2.07 -39.74
N ASN A 263 -2.89 2.90 -40.70
CA ASN A 263 -1.68 2.69 -41.49
C ASN A 263 -0.50 3.33 -40.80
N ILE A 264 0.60 2.58 -40.61
CA ILE A 264 1.74 3.02 -39.82
C ILE A 264 2.99 3.14 -40.68
N GLU A 265 3.65 4.28 -40.56
CA GLU A 265 5.02 4.49 -41.04
C GLU A 265 5.99 4.53 -39.87
N ASP A 266 6.83 3.52 -39.73
CA ASP A 266 7.86 3.47 -38.68
C ASP A 266 9.15 4.11 -39.15
N LEU A 267 9.39 5.35 -38.78
CA LEU A 267 10.58 6.14 -39.10
C LEU A 267 11.79 5.69 -38.26
N ARG A 268 11.65 4.67 -37.42
CA ARG A 268 12.71 4.10 -36.59
C ARG A 268 13.34 5.13 -35.63
N GLU A 269 14.67 5.23 -35.64
CA GLU A 269 15.45 6.13 -34.78
C GLU A 269 15.52 7.52 -35.42
N MET A 270 14.57 8.39 -35.06
CA MET A 270 14.45 9.72 -35.62
C MET A 270 14.16 10.76 -34.51
N PRO A 271 14.85 11.89 -34.49
CA PRO A 271 14.56 12.95 -33.54
C PRO A 271 13.17 13.57 -33.76
N ILE A 272 12.48 13.88 -32.67
CA ILE A 272 11.12 14.46 -32.68
C ILE A 272 10.99 15.68 -33.62
N PRO A 273 11.93 16.65 -33.66
CA PRO A 273 11.82 17.80 -34.58
C PRO A 273 11.74 17.38 -36.06
N VAL A 274 12.46 16.32 -36.46
CA VAL A 274 12.44 15.82 -37.82
C VAL A 274 11.11 15.18 -38.16
N VAL A 275 10.57 14.35 -37.26
CA VAL A 275 9.26 13.68 -37.42
C VAL A 275 8.11 14.67 -37.56
N ARG A 276 8.18 15.83 -36.91
CA ARG A 276 7.16 16.87 -36.99
C ARG A 276 7.14 17.64 -38.32
N HIS A 277 8.19 17.47 -39.13
CA HIS A 277 8.33 18.11 -40.43
C HIS A 277 8.31 17.11 -41.57
N ALA A 278 8.24 15.82 -41.28
CA ALA A 278 8.01 14.77 -42.27
C ALA A 278 6.52 14.55 -42.52
#